data_5dd5e7c75c272ce571f9fe467876cd8f
#
_entry.id   5dd5e7c75c272ce571f9fe467876cd8f
#
_cell.length_a   1.000
_cell.length_b   1.000
_cell.length_c   1.000
_cell.angle_alpha   90.00
_cell.angle_beta   90.00
_cell.angle_gamma   90.00
#
_symmetry.space_group_name_H-M   'P 1'
#
loop_
_entity.id
_entity.type
_entity.pdbx_description
1 polymer ?
#
loop_
_entity_poly.entity_id
_entity_poly.type
_entity_poly.pdbx_seq_one_letter_code
_entity_poly.pdbx_strand_id
1 'polypeptide(L)'
;MHAESVAEQFDNRKYLAIMAEKTLGKIDFVNLCISEFAWKYKLSMPVSYRYLQKYDGIGFLDRNYEAEHILPLQETLKTLRQVCQQNGGTL
;
A
#
# COMPACT_ATOMS: atom_id res chain seq x y z
N MET A 1 17.09 24.70 0.33
CA MET A 1 17.70 23.40 -0.03
C MET A 1 17.05 22.29 0.74
N HIS A 2 17.05 22.37 2.04
CA HIS A 2 16.46 21.29 2.81
C HIS A 2 14.98 21.16 2.61
N ALA A 3 14.28 22.28 2.53
CA ALA A 3 12.84 22.25 2.29
C ALA A 3 12.55 21.59 0.96
N GLU A 4 13.40 21.89 -0.03
CA GLU A 4 13.24 21.27 -1.33
C GLU A 4 13.51 19.78 -1.28
N SER A 5 14.54 19.41 -0.54
CA SER A 5 14.90 18.00 -0.40
C SER A 5 13.77 17.21 0.23
N VAL A 6 13.20 17.74 1.29
CA VAL A 6 12.10 17.09 1.96
C VAL A 6 10.88 17.03 1.06
N ALA A 7 10.61 18.13 0.38
CA ALA A 7 9.48 18.16 -0.55
C ALA A 7 9.68 17.17 -1.68
N GLU A 8 10.91 17.06 -2.16
CA GLU A 8 11.22 16.12 -3.23
C GLU A 8 10.96 14.68 -2.80
N GLN A 9 11.38 14.34 -1.59
CA GLN A 9 11.16 13.00 -1.09
C GLN A 9 9.69 12.70 -0.96
N PHE A 10 8.94 13.66 -0.47
CA PHE A 10 7.52 13.50 -0.33
C PHE A 10 6.84 13.38 -1.70
N ASP A 11 7.26 14.23 -2.62
CA ASP A 11 6.71 14.23 -3.97
C ASP A 11 7.10 12.97 -4.73
N ASN A 12 8.34 12.49 -4.53
CA ASN A 12 8.79 11.25 -5.14
C ASN A 12 7.93 10.08 -4.73
N ARG A 13 7.59 10.02 -3.45
CA ARG A 13 6.75 8.95 -2.95
C ARG A 13 5.40 8.96 -3.63
N LYS A 14 4.81 10.13 -3.70
CA LYS A 14 3.52 10.31 -4.35
C LYS A 14 3.60 9.98 -5.83
N TYR A 15 4.65 10.45 -6.46
CA TYR A 15 4.88 10.23 -7.87
C TYR A 15 5.06 8.74 -8.16
N LEU A 16 5.82 8.04 -7.35
CA LEU A 16 6.02 6.61 -7.51
C LEU A 16 4.71 5.85 -7.37
N ALA A 17 3.86 6.26 -6.43
CA ALA A 17 2.58 5.63 -6.25
C ALA A 17 1.70 5.79 -7.49
N ILE A 18 1.70 6.99 -8.07
CA ILE A 18 0.94 7.25 -9.28
C ILE A 18 1.47 6.43 -10.45
N MET A 19 2.78 6.38 -10.59
CA MET A 19 3.41 5.59 -11.64
C MET A 19 3.09 4.12 -11.49
N ALA A 20 3.14 3.64 -10.26
CA ALA A 20 2.88 2.23 -9.98
C ALA A 20 1.46 1.84 -10.39
N GLU A 21 0.50 2.69 -10.12
CA GLU A 21 -0.88 2.41 -10.48
C GLU A 21 -1.06 2.20 -11.96
N LYS A 22 -0.20 2.81 -12.76
CA LYS A 22 -0.34 2.76 -14.21
C LYS A 22 0.51 1.71 -14.87
N THR A 23 1.65 1.37 -14.26
CA THR A 23 2.67 0.59 -14.96
C THR A 23 3.06 -0.71 -14.29
N LEU A 24 2.79 -0.88 -13.00
CA LEU A 24 3.25 -2.07 -12.29
C LEU A 24 2.31 -3.24 -12.46
N GLY A 25 2.88 -4.43 -12.62
CA GLY A 25 2.11 -5.66 -12.60
C GLY A 25 1.66 -6.01 -11.19
N LYS A 26 1.00 -7.15 -11.06
CA LYS A 26 0.37 -7.53 -9.79
C LYS A 26 1.37 -7.64 -8.65
N ILE A 27 2.50 -8.31 -8.87
CA ILE A 27 3.46 -8.53 -7.78
C ILE A 27 4.02 -7.19 -7.30
N ASP A 28 4.40 -6.33 -8.23
CA ASP A 28 4.94 -5.04 -7.87
C ASP A 28 3.90 -4.16 -7.19
N PHE A 29 2.67 -4.24 -7.65
CA PHE A 29 1.58 -3.49 -7.02
C PHE A 29 1.35 -3.94 -5.57
N VAL A 30 1.34 -5.26 -5.34
CA VAL A 30 1.19 -5.80 -4.00
C VAL A 30 2.34 -5.33 -3.11
N ASN A 31 3.56 -5.39 -3.62
CA ASN A 31 4.72 -4.94 -2.86
C ASN A 31 4.63 -3.46 -2.53
N LEU A 32 4.17 -2.65 -3.47
CA LEU A 32 3.97 -1.23 -3.22
C LEU A 32 2.94 -1.03 -2.10
N CYS A 33 1.86 -1.77 -2.14
CA CYS A 33 0.82 -1.66 -1.11
C CYS A 33 1.35 -2.04 0.26
N ILE A 34 2.16 -3.09 0.35
CA ILE A 34 2.77 -3.47 1.62
C ILE A 34 3.64 -2.34 2.16
N SER A 35 4.44 -1.74 1.28
CA SER A 35 5.34 -0.66 1.65
C SER A 35 4.56 0.59 2.09
N GLU A 36 3.54 0.96 1.34
CA GLU A 36 2.77 2.15 1.66
C GLU A 36 1.90 1.95 2.90
N PHE A 37 1.42 0.74 3.10
CA PHE A 37 0.70 0.40 4.33
C PHE A 37 1.62 0.52 5.54
N ALA A 38 2.85 0.03 5.41
CA ALA A 38 3.85 0.16 6.46
C ALA A 38 4.09 1.63 6.81
N TRP A 39 4.27 2.44 5.80
CA TRP A 39 4.50 3.87 5.98
C TRP A 39 3.32 4.54 6.66
N LYS A 40 2.13 4.26 6.17
CA LYS A 40 0.92 4.93 6.67
C LYS A 40 0.66 4.60 8.14
N TYR A 41 0.87 3.35 8.51
CA TYR A 41 0.56 2.91 9.88
C TYR A 41 1.80 2.75 10.74
N LYS A 42 2.94 3.26 10.27
CA LYS A 42 4.19 3.32 11.04
C LYS A 42 4.66 1.95 11.48
N LEU A 43 4.61 1.01 10.55
CA LEU A 43 5.06 -0.35 10.76
C LEU A 43 6.37 -0.59 10.01
N SER A 44 7.16 -1.55 10.47
CA SER A 44 8.28 -2.02 9.65
C SER A 44 7.73 -2.82 8.48
N MET A 45 8.54 -2.99 7.45
CA MET A 45 8.12 -3.78 6.29
C MET A 45 7.76 -5.22 6.67
N PRO A 46 8.57 -5.93 7.46
CA PRO A 46 8.20 -7.29 7.86
C PRO A 46 6.89 -7.34 8.64
N VAL A 47 6.66 -6.38 9.53
CA VAL A 47 5.43 -6.35 10.31
C VAL A 47 4.24 -6.08 9.40
N SER A 48 4.37 -5.15 8.47
CA SER A 48 3.31 -4.84 7.52
C SER A 48 2.96 -6.08 6.69
N TYR A 49 3.97 -6.76 6.16
CA TYR A 49 3.77 -7.95 5.36
C TYR A 49 3.03 -9.04 6.17
N ARG A 50 3.51 -9.30 7.38
CA ARG A 50 2.91 -10.34 8.22
C ARG A 50 1.47 -10.00 8.59
N TYR A 51 1.21 -8.73 8.89
CA TYR A 51 -0.14 -8.29 9.22
C TYR A 51 -1.08 -8.48 8.04
N LEU A 52 -0.68 -8.01 6.87
CA LEU A 52 -1.51 -8.11 5.67
C LEU A 52 -1.71 -9.56 5.25
N GLN A 53 -0.69 -10.40 5.43
CA GLN A 53 -0.81 -11.81 5.11
C GLN A 53 -1.76 -12.51 6.07
N LYS A 54 -1.61 -12.25 7.36
CA LYS A 54 -2.41 -12.92 8.39
C LYS A 54 -3.90 -12.61 8.27
N TYR A 55 -4.22 -11.38 7.93
CA TYR A 55 -5.61 -10.95 7.90
C TYR A 55 -6.16 -10.80 6.48
N ASP A 56 -5.54 -11.51 5.55
CA ASP A 56 -5.99 -11.65 4.16
C ASP A 56 -5.94 -10.36 3.35
N GLY A 57 -5.15 -9.39 3.77
CA GLY A 57 -4.95 -8.19 2.96
C GLY A 57 -4.26 -8.49 1.64
N ILE A 58 -3.23 -9.36 1.69
CA ILE A 58 -2.52 -9.73 0.48
C ILE A 58 -3.44 -10.54 -0.44
N GLY A 59 -4.23 -11.46 0.12
CA GLY A 59 -5.19 -12.20 -0.67
C GLY A 59 -6.20 -11.29 -1.34
N PHE A 60 -6.67 -10.29 -0.61
CA PHE A 60 -7.57 -9.30 -1.18
C PHE A 60 -6.95 -8.59 -2.38
N LEU A 61 -5.71 -8.15 -2.26
CA LEU A 61 -5.02 -7.47 -3.36
C LEU A 61 -4.86 -8.39 -4.56
N ASP A 62 -4.53 -9.65 -4.31
CA ASP A 62 -4.35 -10.61 -5.39
C ASP A 62 -5.66 -10.83 -6.15
N ARG A 63 -6.75 -11.03 -5.42
CA ARG A 63 -8.05 -11.31 -6.04
C ARG A 63 -8.67 -10.08 -6.70
N ASN A 64 -8.34 -8.89 -6.23
CA ASN A 64 -8.97 -7.66 -6.70
C ASN A 64 -7.99 -6.72 -7.40
N TYR A 65 -6.88 -7.25 -7.88
CA TYR A 65 -5.85 -6.44 -8.51
C TYR A 65 -6.42 -5.57 -9.63
N GLU A 66 -7.24 -6.16 -10.49
CA GLU A 66 -7.75 -5.44 -11.66
C GLU A 66 -8.53 -4.20 -11.26
N ALA A 67 -9.31 -4.29 -10.20
CA ALA A 67 -10.10 -3.15 -9.74
C ALA A 67 -9.26 -2.18 -8.91
N GLU A 68 -8.41 -2.73 -8.04
CA GLU A 68 -7.70 -1.89 -7.07
C GLU A 68 -6.56 -1.10 -7.68
N HIS A 69 -5.86 -1.68 -8.68
CA HIS A 69 -4.67 -1.01 -9.19
C HIS A 69 -4.98 0.26 -9.98
N ILE A 70 -6.24 0.47 -10.36
CA ILE A 70 -6.64 1.70 -11.06
C ILE A 70 -7.22 2.75 -10.12
N LEU A 71 -7.38 2.43 -8.85
CA LEU A 71 -7.86 3.39 -7.85
C LEU A 71 -6.71 4.20 -7.29
N PRO A 72 -6.98 5.37 -6.73
CA PRO A 72 -5.94 6.07 -5.97
C PRO A 72 -5.44 5.17 -4.86
N LEU A 73 -4.13 5.17 -4.66
CA LEU A 73 -3.50 4.26 -3.69
C LEU A 73 -4.10 4.41 -2.29
N GLN A 74 -4.44 5.63 -1.90
CA GLN A 74 -5.01 5.86 -0.57
C GLN A 74 -6.32 5.12 -0.38
N GLU A 75 -7.10 4.97 -1.44
CA GLU A 75 -8.35 4.22 -1.35
C GLU A 75 -8.07 2.74 -1.13
N THR A 76 -7.08 2.21 -1.83
CA THR A 76 -6.69 0.82 -1.65
C THR A 76 -6.19 0.56 -0.24
N LEU A 77 -5.38 1.48 0.31
CA LEU A 77 -4.86 1.31 1.67
C LEU A 77 -5.99 1.33 2.70
N LYS A 78 -6.95 2.20 2.49
CA LYS A 78 -8.12 2.29 3.36
C LYS A 78 -8.93 0.99 3.34
N THR A 79 -9.14 0.46 2.15
CA THR A 79 -9.86 -0.80 2.00
C THR A 79 -9.08 -1.96 2.60
N LEU A 80 -7.77 -1.97 2.43
CA LEU A 80 -6.93 -2.99 3.05
C LEU A 80 -7.09 -3.02 4.56
N ARG A 81 -7.09 -1.85 5.18
CA ARG A 81 -7.29 -1.78 6.62
C ARG A 81 -8.63 -2.38 7.01
N GLN A 82 -9.67 -2.04 6.27
CA GLN A 82 -11.02 -2.56 6.54
C GLN A 82 -11.08 -4.07 6.38
N VAL A 83 -10.47 -4.59 5.32
CA VAL A 83 -10.43 -6.04 5.09
C VAL A 83 -9.75 -6.74 6.25
N CYS A 84 -8.61 -6.21 6.68
CA CYS A 84 -7.87 -6.82 7.78
C CYS A 84 -8.68 -6.77 9.06
N GLN A 85 -9.37 -5.67 9.34
CA GLN A 85 -10.20 -5.55 10.54
C GLN A 85 -11.35 -6.56 10.52
N GLN A 86 -11.95 -6.77 9.36
CA GLN A 86 -13.03 -7.74 9.21
C GLN A 86 -12.55 -9.16 9.47
N ASN A 87 -11.27 -9.41 9.28
CA ASN A 87 -10.67 -10.72 9.47
C ASN A 87 -9.97 -10.85 10.82
N GLY A 88 -10.18 -9.92 11.73
CA GLY A 88 -9.65 -10.02 13.08
C GLY A 88 -8.46 -9.12 13.37
N GLY A 89 -8.04 -8.31 12.42
CA GLY A 89 -6.95 -7.37 12.65
C GLY A 89 -7.35 -6.22 13.55
N THR A 90 -6.35 -5.59 14.18
CA THR A 90 -6.58 -4.57 15.19
C THR A 90 -6.08 -3.18 14.80
N LEU A 91 -5.47 -3.04 13.66
CA LEU A 91 -5.02 -1.71 13.23
C LEU A 91 -6.19 -0.81 12.86
#